data_54fe6932ec79a2d9ed67698818e3b404
#
_entry.id   54fe6932ec79a2d9ed67698818e3b404
#
_cell.length_a   1.000
_cell.length_b   1.000
_cell.length_c   1.000
_cell.angle_alpha   90.00
_cell.angle_beta   90.00
_cell.angle_gamma   90.00
#
_symmetry.space_group_name_H-M   'P 1'
#
loop_
_entity.id
_entity.type
_entity.pdbx_description
1 polymer ?
#
loop_
_entity_poly.entity_id
_entity_poly.type
_entity_poly.pdbx_seq_one_letter_code
_entity_poly.pdbx_strand_id
1 'polypeptide(L)' 'NRYSANVIIVPISSRVPAQDYPVNHRLAAGTAGLDRPSVILAGTFLTVPQSLVVRRLGRLPARDLVALDACIRVSLGL' A
#
# COMPACT_ATOMS: atom_id res chain seq x y z
N ASN A 1 4.12 14.80 -11.62
CA ASN A 1 3.21 15.94 -11.75
C ASN A 1 3.99 17.26 -11.72
N ARG A 2 3.87 18.04 -12.77
CA ARG A 2 4.63 19.30 -12.90
C ARG A 2 4.16 20.38 -11.92
N TYR A 3 2.94 20.26 -11.38
CA TYR A 3 2.37 21.22 -10.44
C TYR A 3 2.45 20.79 -8.99
N SER A 4 2.81 19.53 -8.74
CA SER A 4 2.93 19.01 -7.40
C SER A 4 4.23 18.22 -7.27
N ALA A 5 5.08 18.64 -6.36
CA ALA A 5 6.30 17.91 -6.05
C ALA A 5 6.05 16.77 -5.07
N ASN A 6 4.82 16.61 -4.59
CA ASN A 6 4.46 15.62 -3.59
C ASN A 6 3.53 14.56 -4.15
N VAL A 7 3.59 13.37 -3.57
CA VAL A 7 2.66 12.28 -3.84
C VAL A 7 2.15 11.73 -2.52
N ILE A 8 0.94 11.18 -2.54
CA ILE A 8 0.35 10.50 -1.39
C ILE A 8 0.64 9.03 -1.55
N ILE A 9 1.19 8.42 -0.50
CA ILE A 9 1.52 7.00 -0.49
C ILE A 9 0.80 6.27 0.63
N VAL A 10 0.67 4.95 0.45
CA VAL A 10 0.20 4.04 1.47
C VAL A 10 1.37 3.09 1.76
N PRO A 11 1.85 3.00 3.01
CA PRO A 11 3.02 2.20 3.31
C PRO A 11 2.74 0.70 3.26
N ILE A 12 3.78 -0.06 2.97
CA ILE A 12 3.79 -1.52 3.02
C ILE A 12 4.86 -1.92 4.03
N SER A 13 4.50 -2.83 4.95
CA SER A 13 5.40 -3.30 6.00
C SER A 13 5.55 -4.81 5.94
N SER A 14 6.76 -5.32 6.19
CA SER A 14 6.98 -6.75 6.37
C SER A 14 6.68 -7.23 7.80
N ARG A 15 6.33 -6.33 8.70
CA ARG A 15 5.86 -6.68 10.05
C ARG A 15 4.36 -6.91 9.97
N VAL A 16 3.99 -8.18 9.70
CA VAL A 16 2.58 -8.55 9.54
C VAL A 16 1.98 -8.80 10.92
N PRO A 17 0.91 -8.08 11.31
CA PRO A 17 0.28 -8.29 12.61
C PRO A 17 -0.38 -9.68 12.69
N ALA A 18 -0.49 -10.21 13.92
CA ALA A 18 -1.14 -11.49 14.15
C ALA A 18 -2.64 -11.45 13.85
N GLN A 19 -3.26 -10.28 14.00
CA GLN A 19 -4.68 -10.08 13.76
C GLN A 19 -4.90 -9.36 12.44
N ASP A 20 -6.04 -9.64 11.81
CA ASP A 20 -6.47 -8.92 10.62
C ASP A 20 -7.22 -7.66 11.02
N TYR A 21 -6.98 -6.59 10.27
CA TYR A 21 -7.67 -5.32 10.46
C TYR A 21 -8.32 -4.92 9.15
N PRO A 22 -9.55 -4.34 9.19
CA PRO A 22 -10.27 -4.00 7.95
C PRO A 22 -9.55 -3.01 7.05
N VAL A 23 -8.62 -2.22 7.61
CA VAL A 23 -7.85 -1.23 6.84
C VAL A 23 -6.53 -1.77 6.33
N ASN A 24 -6.19 -3.03 6.64
CA ASN A 24 -4.94 -3.65 6.20
C ASN A 24 -5.21 -4.75 5.19
N HIS A 25 -4.34 -4.88 4.21
CA HIS A 25 -4.41 -5.97 3.24
C HIS A 25 -3.08 -6.71 3.21
N ARG A 26 -3.13 -8.03 3.42
CA ARG A 26 -1.94 -8.88 3.41
C ARG A 26 -1.54 -9.24 1.99
N LEU A 27 -0.23 -9.26 1.75
CA LEU A 27 0.36 -9.68 0.48
C LEU A 27 1.27 -10.88 0.72
N ALA A 28 1.10 -11.92 -0.09
CA ALA A 28 1.99 -13.08 -0.03
C ALA A 28 3.38 -12.70 -0.57
N ALA A 29 4.40 -13.42 -0.09
CA ALA A 29 5.74 -13.29 -0.64
C ALA A 29 5.71 -13.53 -2.15
N GLY A 30 6.47 -12.75 -2.90
CA GLY A 30 6.51 -12.81 -4.36
C GLY A 30 5.49 -11.91 -5.05
N THR A 31 4.56 -11.32 -4.31
CA THR A 31 3.57 -10.40 -4.88
C THR A 31 4.20 -9.04 -5.12
N ALA A 32 3.98 -8.48 -6.31
CA ALA A 32 4.42 -7.13 -6.68
C ALA A 32 5.93 -6.87 -6.46
N GLY A 33 6.75 -7.92 -6.59
CA GLY A 33 8.20 -7.79 -6.43
C GLY A 33 8.67 -7.83 -4.99
N LEU A 34 7.77 -8.10 -4.03
CA LEU A 34 8.13 -8.23 -2.62
C LEU A 34 8.63 -9.66 -2.35
N ASP A 35 9.75 -9.79 -1.66
CA ASP A 35 10.35 -11.10 -1.36
C ASP A 35 9.87 -11.69 -0.03
N ARG A 36 9.09 -10.95 0.74
CA ARG A 36 8.57 -11.37 2.06
C ARG A 36 7.07 -11.15 2.13
N PRO A 37 6.36 -11.96 2.95
CA PRO A 37 4.99 -11.63 3.30
C PRO A 37 4.91 -10.22 3.87
N SER A 38 3.93 -9.46 3.44
CA SER A 38 3.84 -8.05 3.77
C SER A 38 2.39 -7.65 4.00
N VAL A 39 2.18 -6.44 4.49
CA VAL A 39 0.85 -5.90 4.72
C VAL A 39 0.81 -4.45 4.21
N ILE A 40 -0.25 -4.12 3.49
CA ILE A 40 -0.53 -2.75 3.09
C ILE A 40 -1.30 -2.08 4.21
N LEU A 41 -0.76 -0.96 4.72
CA LEU A 41 -1.37 -0.22 5.82
C LEU A 41 -2.25 0.89 5.25
N ALA A 42 -3.42 0.52 4.75
CA ALA A 42 -4.31 1.44 4.04
C ALA A 42 -5.03 2.43 4.97
N GLY A 43 -4.82 2.33 6.27
CA GLY A 43 -5.25 3.34 7.24
C GLY A 43 -4.24 4.47 7.45
N THR A 44 -3.06 4.36 6.82
CA THR A 44 -1.99 5.35 6.97
C THR A 44 -1.69 5.98 5.60
N PHE A 45 -1.96 7.26 5.48
CA PHE A 45 -1.66 8.03 4.27
C PHE A 45 -0.54 9.00 4.57
N LEU A 46 0.53 8.97 3.77
CA LEU A 46 1.68 9.85 3.94
C LEU A 46 1.85 10.68 2.67
N THR A 47 2.10 11.98 2.85
CA THR A 47 2.48 12.86 1.76
C THR A 47 4.00 12.98 1.77
N VAL A 48 4.63 12.59 0.68
CA VAL A 48 6.08 12.59 0.57
C VAL A 48 6.51 13.34 -0.70
N PRO A 49 7.70 13.96 -0.70
CA PRO A 49 8.24 14.54 -1.92
C PRO A 49 8.42 13.45 -2.98
N GLN A 50 8.06 13.78 -4.22
CA GLN A 50 8.21 12.84 -5.33
C GLN A 50 9.65 12.39 -5.52
N SER A 51 10.62 13.22 -5.14
CA SER A 51 12.04 12.89 -5.21
C SER A 51 12.44 11.70 -4.33
N LEU A 52 11.62 11.32 -3.34
CA LEU A 52 11.88 10.16 -2.51
C LEU A 52 11.45 8.85 -3.17
N VAL A 53 10.73 8.90 -4.29
CA VAL A 53 10.36 7.72 -5.04
C VAL A 53 11.59 7.24 -5.81
N VAL A 54 12.14 6.09 -5.41
CA VAL A 54 13.43 5.62 -5.90
C VAL A 54 13.28 4.70 -7.11
N ARG A 55 12.39 3.71 -7.02
CA ARG A 55 12.21 2.74 -8.09
C ARG A 55 10.88 2.02 -7.97
N ARG A 56 10.45 1.42 -9.09
CA ARG A 56 9.30 0.55 -9.12
C ARG A 56 9.74 -0.90 -8.86
N LEU A 57 9.08 -1.57 -7.90
CA LEU A 57 9.37 -2.97 -7.59
C LEU A 57 8.53 -3.93 -8.43
N GLY A 58 7.28 -3.57 -8.71
CA GLY A 58 6.36 -4.44 -9.43
C GLY A 58 4.97 -3.83 -9.52
N ARG A 59 4.00 -4.68 -9.80
CA ARG A 59 2.61 -4.30 -9.96
C ARG A 59 1.73 -5.20 -9.10
N LEU A 60 0.76 -4.61 -8.40
CA LEU A 60 -0.23 -5.40 -7.66
C LEU A 60 -1.17 -6.12 -8.64
N PRO A 61 -1.43 -7.41 -8.43
CA PRO A 61 -2.48 -8.11 -9.17
C PRO A 61 -3.84 -7.43 -9.00
N ALA A 62 -4.75 -7.63 -9.96
CA ALA A 62 -6.06 -6.99 -9.94
C ALA A 62 -6.85 -7.32 -8.67
N ARG A 63 -6.78 -8.56 -8.17
CA ARG A 63 -7.46 -8.95 -6.93
C ARG A 63 -6.97 -8.17 -5.72
N ASP A 64 -5.67 -7.85 -5.67
CA ASP A 64 -5.09 -7.07 -4.58
C ASP A 64 -5.47 -5.60 -4.69
N LEU A 65 -5.60 -5.08 -5.90
CA LEU A 65 -6.08 -3.71 -6.12
C LEU A 65 -7.52 -3.55 -5.67
N VAL A 66 -8.38 -4.52 -5.94
CA VAL A 66 -9.78 -4.52 -5.48
C VAL A 66 -9.82 -4.54 -3.94
N ALA A 67 -9.02 -5.40 -3.33
CA ALA A 67 -8.96 -5.49 -1.87
C ALA A 67 -8.41 -4.20 -1.25
N LEU A 68 -7.39 -3.60 -1.87
CA LEU A 68 -6.82 -2.34 -1.43
C LEU A 68 -7.85 -1.22 -1.50
N ASP A 69 -8.62 -1.15 -2.59
CA ASP A 69 -9.68 -0.16 -2.74
C ASP A 69 -10.71 -0.28 -1.61
N ALA A 70 -11.11 -1.50 -1.26
CA ALA A 70 -12.03 -1.75 -0.15
C ALA A 70 -11.45 -1.28 1.18
N CYS A 71 -10.17 -1.54 1.43
CA CYS A 71 -9.49 -1.09 2.66
C CYS A 71 -9.43 0.44 2.74
N ILE A 72 -9.15 1.10 1.63
CA ILE A 72 -9.11 2.56 1.57
C ILE A 72 -10.49 3.14 1.86
N ARG A 73 -11.56 2.55 1.31
CA ARG A 73 -12.94 2.98 1.57
C ARG A 73 -13.28 2.87 3.04
N VAL A 74 -12.91 1.77 3.69
CA VAL A 74 -13.11 1.61 5.13
C VAL A 74 -12.36 2.69 5.89
N SER A 75 -11.11 2.93 5.55
CA SER A 75 -10.26 3.91 6.22
C SER A 75 -10.83 5.33 6.11
N LEU A 76 -11.42 5.69 4.97
CA LEU A 76 -11.97 7.02 4.73
C LEU A 76 -13.44 7.14 5.09
N GLY A 77 -14.09 6.05 5.49
CA GLY A 77 -15.51 6.06 5.84
C GLY A 77 -16.44 6.13 4.63
N LEU A 78 -15.99 5.62 3.51
CA LEU A 78 -16.77 5.65 2.27
C LEU A 78 -17.60 4.38 2.05
#